data_440542107c09593ec3caf51764536e34
#
_entry.id   440542107c09593ec3caf51764536e34
#
_cell.length_a   1.000
_cell.length_b   1.000
_cell.length_c   1.000
_cell.angle_alpha   90.00
_cell.angle_beta   90.00
_cell.angle_gamma   90.00
#
_symmetry.space_group_name_H-M   'P 1'
#
loop_
_entity.id
_entity.type
_entity.pdbx_description
1 polymer ?
#
loop_
_entity_poly.entity_id
_entity_poly.type
_entity_poly.pdbx_seq_one_letter_code
_entity_poly.pdbx_strand_id
1 'polypeptide(L)'
;QAETPTYHLDQELRSFANYANFKPTIGSVTDEARMRQIFSTYRPELVLHAAAYKHVPLMEHYPEESIHTNVLGTKNMADLSAFYQVEKFVFVSTDKAVNPTNVMGATKRAAEMYVQSFNEYLETNHTKFHTKFITTRFGNVLGSNGSVVPLFKKQLANGGPLTVTHPDITRYFMTIPEACQLVLEAGIMGNGGEVYVFDMGSPVKIVDLAKRMIELSGKKVGEDIEIQFTGLREGEKLYEELLNDH
;
A
#
# COMPACT_ATOMS: atom_id res chain seq x y z
N GLN A 1 -5.49 12.72 3.31
CA GLN A 1 -4.67 13.49 2.35
C GLN A 1 -5.46 13.89 1.11
N ALA A 2 -6.34 13.05 0.61
CA ALA A 2 -7.19 13.33 -0.54
C ALA A 2 -8.62 13.66 -0.07
N GLU A 3 -9.09 14.86 -0.34
CA GLU A 3 -10.40 15.36 0.15
C GLU A 3 -11.55 14.51 -0.42
N THR A 4 -11.64 14.37 -1.74
CA THR A 4 -12.74 13.66 -2.41
C THR A 4 -12.89 12.18 -1.97
N PRO A 5 -11.82 11.35 -1.91
CA PRO A 5 -11.93 10.01 -1.33
C PRO A 5 -12.36 10.00 0.14
N THR A 6 -11.93 10.97 0.93
CA THR A 6 -12.37 11.09 2.33
C THR A 6 -13.86 11.42 2.43
N TYR A 7 -14.37 12.30 1.56
CA TYR A 7 -15.80 12.59 1.47
C TYR A 7 -16.62 11.35 1.09
N HIS A 8 -16.18 10.58 0.09
CA HIS A 8 -16.89 9.34 -0.28
C HIS A 8 -16.89 8.32 0.86
N LEU A 9 -15.75 8.16 1.55
CA LEU A 9 -15.67 7.29 2.72
C LEU A 9 -16.60 7.75 3.85
N ASP A 10 -16.67 9.06 4.11
CA ASP A 10 -17.58 9.64 5.09
C ASP A 10 -19.04 9.34 4.74
N GLN A 11 -19.44 9.51 3.47
CA GLN A 11 -20.79 9.19 3.02
C GLN A 11 -21.13 7.71 3.17
N GLU A 12 -20.20 6.81 2.83
CA GLU A 12 -20.39 5.37 2.97
C GLU A 12 -20.56 4.97 4.43
N LEU A 13 -19.71 5.49 5.32
CA LEU A 13 -19.73 5.16 6.74
C LEU A 13 -20.94 5.71 7.51
N ARG A 14 -21.64 6.72 7.00
CA ARG A 14 -22.86 7.28 7.64
C ARG A 14 -23.96 6.24 7.87
N SER A 15 -23.98 5.17 7.08
CA SER A 15 -24.96 4.09 7.24
C SER A 15 -24.64 3.13 8.39
N PHE A 16 -23.44 3.17 8.95
CA PHE A 16 -23.02 2.27 10.02
C PHE A 16 -23.42 2.80 11.40
N ALA A 17 -23.86 1.90 12.29
CA ALA A 17 -24.36 2.23 13.63
C ALA A 17 -23.35 3.02 14.49
N ASN A 18 -22.05 2.81 14.31
CA ASN A 18 -20.98 3.46 15.06
C ASN A 18 -20.40 4.69 14.38
N TYR A 19 -21.04 5.24 13.36
CA TYR A 19 -20.56 6.41 12.62
C TYR A 19 -20.20 7.61 13.53
N ALA A 20 -20.92 7.83 14.61
CA ALA A 20 -20.64 8.93 15.54
C ALA A 20 -19.21 8.93 16.10
N ASN A 21 -18.55 7.76 16.13
CA ASN A 21 -17.17 7.60 16.58
C ASN A 21 -16.14 7.87 15.45
N PHE A 22 -16.57 7.96 14.20
CA PHE A 22 -15.73 8.27 13.07
C PHE A 22 -15.52 9.79 12.95
N LYS A 23 -14.27 10.21 12.83
CA LYS A 23 -13.87 11.64 12.71
C LYS A 23 -12.98 11.83 11.48
N PRO A 24 -13.58 12.05 10.29
CA PRO A 24 -12.80 12.30 9.08
C PRO A 24 -11.96 13.57 9.27
N THR A 25 -10.67 13.47 8.95
CA THR A 25 -9.73 14.57 9.14
C THR A 25 -8.88 14.76 7.88
N ILE A 26 -8.80 15.97 7.37
CA ILE A 26 -7.98 16.32 6.21
C ILE A 26 -6.61 16.82 6.68
N GLY A 27 -5.58 16.25 6.09
CA GLY A 27 -4.18 16.62 6.34
C GLY A 27 -3.22 15.78 5.50
N SER A 28 -2.00 16.28 5.30
CA SER A 28 -0.92 15.52 4.67
C SER A 28 0.02 14.97 5.74
N VAL A 29 0.48 13.73 5.58
CA VAL A 29 1.52 13.14 6.44
C VAL A 29 2.85 13.90 6.36
N THR A 30 3.05 14.72 5.33
CA THR A 30 4.21 15.58 5.15
C THR A 30 4.10 16.92 5.90
N ASP A 31 2.90 17.28 6.35
CA ASP A 31 2.65 18.45 7.20
C ASP A 31 2.74 18.04 8.67
N GLU A 32 3.95 18.14 9.24
CA GLU A 32 4.19 17.77 10.62
C GLU A 32 3.32 18.58 11.60
N ALA A 33 3.14 19.86 11.38
CA ALA A 33 2.35 20.71 12.26
C ALA A 33 0.88 20.27 12.31
N ARG A 34 0.31 19.95 11.15
CA ARG A 34 -1.05 19.41 11.04
C ARG A 34 -1.17 18.04 11.69
N MET A 35 -0.22 17.13 11.45
CA MET A 35 -0.21 15.81 12.08
C MET A 35 -0.07 15.92 13.60
N ARG A 36 0.81 16.78 14.09
CA ARG A 36 0.97 17.07 15.52
C ARG A 36 -0.33 17.54 16.16
N GLN A 37 -1.08 18.43 15.49
CA GLN A 37 -2.42 18.87 15.96
C GLN A 37 -3.38 17.67 16.06
N ILE A 38 -3.41 16.79 15.07
CA ILE A 38 -4.27 15.59 15.07
C ILE A 38 -3.91 14.66 16.23
N PHE A 39 -2.62 14.33 16.39
CA PHE A 39 -2.16 13.46 17.48
C PHE A 39 -2.45 14.07 18.87
N SER A 40 -2.24 15.37 19.04
CA SER A 40 -2.54 16.04 20.32
C SER A 40 -4.03 16.03 20.66
N THR A 41 -4.89 16.16 19.63
CA THR A 41 -6.35 16.20 19.81
C THR A 41 -6.93 14.81 20.09
N TYR A 42 -6.52 13.81 19.34
CA TYR A 42 -7.17 12.47 19.37
C TYR A 42 -6.42 11.43 20.20
N ARG A 43 -5.13 11.65 20.49
CA ARG A 43 -4.28 10.72 21.28
C ARG A 43 -4.49 9.26 20.85
N PRO A 44 -4.19 8.89 19.60
CA PRO A 44 -4.44 7.54 19.12
C PRO A 44 -3.62 6.51 19.89
N GLU A 45 -4.20 5.36 20.19
CA GLU A 45 -3.53 4.20 20.77
C GLU A 45 -2.91 3.32 19.68
N LEU A 46 -3.52 3.31 18.49
CA LEU A 46 -3.07 2.57 17.31
C LEU A 46 -3.02 3.48 16.09
N VAL A 47 -1.92 3.40 15.34
CA VAL A 47 -1.76 4.07 14.04
C VAL A 47 -1.58 3.03 12.95
N LEU A 48 -2.47 3.02 11.95
CA LEU A 48 -2.35 2.23 10.72
C LEU A 48 -1.90 3.16 9.60
N HIS A 49 -0.62 3.11 9.24
CA HIS A 49 -0.03 4.03 8.28
C HIS A 49 0.04 3.42 6.88
N ALA A 50 -0.93 3.78 6.03
CA ALA A 50 -1.01 3.35 4.64
C ALA A 50 -0.84 4.50 3.64
N ALA A 51 -0.52 5.72 4.11
CA ALA A 51 -0.32 6.88 3.23
C ALA A 51 0.98 6.74 2.44
N ALA A 52 0.88 6.69 1.10
CA ALA A 52 2.03 6.61 0.21
C ALA A 52 1.64 6.98 -1.23
N TYR A 53 2.60 7.40 -2.03
CA TYR A 53 2.51 7.34 -3.48
C TYR A 53 2.95 5.95 -3.95
N LYS A 54 2.15 5.31 -4.81
CA LYS A 54 2.32 3.88 -5.18
C LYS A 54 2.50 3.61 -6.67
N HIS A 55 2.28 4.59 -7.53
CA HIS A 55 2.33 4.40 -8.98
C HIS A 55 3.75 4.51 -9.49
N VAL A 56 4.38 3.36 -9.76
CA VAL A 56 5.79 3.28 -10.20
C VAL A 56 6.12 4.25 -11.33
N PRO A 57 5.38 4.28 -12.48
CA PRO A 57 5.77 5.19 -13.57
C PRO A 57 5.73 6.68 -13.21
N LEU A 58 4.83 7.09 -12.31
CA LEU A 58 4.80 8.47 -11.85
C LEU A 58 5.96 8.79 -10.91
N MET A 59 6.35 7.83 -10.08
CA MET A 59 7.44 8.06 -9.12
C MET A 59 8.82 8.02 -9.77
N GLU A 60 8.97 7.35 -10.92
CA GLU A 60 10.19 7.50 -11.74
C GLU A 60 10.34 8.93 -12.29
N HIS A 61 9.23 9.58 -12.66
CA HIS A 61 9.24 10.96 -13.13
C HIS A 61 9.32 12.02 -12.01
N TYR A 62 8.86 11.68 -10.81
CA TYR A 62 8.80 12.60 -9.66
C TYR A 62 9.39 11.94 -8.40
N PRO A 63 10.70 11.60 -8.41
CA PRO A 63 11.34 10.88 -7.31
C PRO A 63 11.33 11.68 -5.98
N GLU A 64 11.45 13.00 -6.05
CA GLU A 64 11.40 13.89 -4.89
C GLU A 64 10.05 13.80 -4.15
N GLU A 65 8.95 13.71 -4.89
CA GLU A 65 7.61 13.56 -4.32
C GLU A 65 7.43 12.21 -3.62
N SER A 66 8.05 11.14 -4.21
CA SER A 66 8.07 9.83 -3.59
C SER A 66 8.86 9.83 -2.28
N ILE A 67 10.03 10.46 -2.25
CA ILE A 67 10.85 10.61 -1.04
C ILE A 67 10.08 11.43 0.01
N HIS A 68 9.53 12.57 -0.38
CA HIS A 68 8.82 13.46 0.52
C HIS A 68 7.62 12.78 1.17
N THR A 69 6.80 12.06 0.39
CA THR A 69 5.61 11.40 0.92
C THR A 69 5.92 10.08 1.60
N ASN A 70 6.68 9.18 0.94
CA ASN A 70 6.86 7.82 1.42
C ASN A 70 7.90 7.71 2.53
N VAL A 71 8.97 8.53 2.49
CA VAL A 71 10.04 8.50 3.50
C VAL A 71 9.77 9.53 4.59
N LEU A 72 9.75 10.83 4.25
CA LEU A 72 9.60 11.89 5.25
C LEU A 72 8.21 11.86 5.88
N GLY A 73 7.16 11.58 5.10
CA GLY A 73 5.81 11.39 5.65
C GLY A 73 5.72 10.23 6.64
N THR A 74 6.37 9.09 6.34
CA THR A 74 6.44 7.96 7.27
C THR A 74 7.25 8.32 8.52
N LYS A 75 8.40 9.00 8.35
CA LYS A 75 9.21 9.50 9.46
C LYS A 75 8.38 10.38 10.39
N ASN A 76 7.68 11.39 9.87
CA ASN A 76 6.83 12.28 10.66
C ASN A 76 5.79 11.50 11.49
N MET A 77 5.12 10.54 10.85
CA MET A 77 4.10 9.73 11.52
C MET A 77 4.70 8.83 12.61
N ALA A 78 5.86 8.25 12.36
CA ALA A 78 6.57 7.42 13.33
C ALA A 78 7.08 8.23 14.52
N ASP A 79 7.74 9.38 14.28
CA ASP A 79 8.24 10.26 15.32
C ASP A 79 7.10 10.78 16.22
N LEU A 80 5.98 11.20 15.62
CA LEU A 80 4.80 11.64 16.37
C LEU A 80 4.16 10.50 17.15
N SER A 81 4.15 9.29 16.60
CA SER A 81 3.65 8.11 17.34
C SER A 81 4.47 7.85 18.59
N ALA A 82 5.79 7.89 18.50
CA ALA A 82 6.66 7.75 19.65
C ALA A 82 6.49 8.91 20.64
N PHE A 83 6.46 10.16 20.16
CA PHE A 83 6.29 11.35 21.00
C PHE A 83 4.98 11.35 21.80
N TYR A 84 3.88 10.92 21.16
CA TYR A 84 2.56 10.84 21.80
C TYR A 84 2.28 9.49 22.47
N GLN A 85 3.28 8.60 22.54
CA GLN A 85 3.18 7.29 23.21
C GLN A 85 2.05 6.41 22.65
N VAL A 86 1.93 6.37 21.33
CA VAL A 86 1.06 5.42 20.63
C VAL A 86 1.51 3.99 21.00
N GLU A 87 0.58 3.11 21.32
CA GLU A 87 0.94 1.74 21.70
C GLU A 87 1.55 0.99 20.52
N LYS A 88 0.90 1.05 19.35
CA LYS A 88 1.35 0.36 18.15
C LYS A 88 1.24 1.22 16.89
N PHE A 89 2.27 1.15 16.09
CA PHE A 89 2.34 1.75 14.76
C PHE A 89 2.52 0.64 13.71
N VAL A 90 1.51 0.45 12.85
CA VAL A 90 1.57 -0.55 11.77
C VAL A 90 1.85 0.15 10.45
N PHE A 91 3.00 -0.13 9.87
CA PHE A 91 3.41 0.40 8.58
C PHE A 91 3.01 -0.56 7.45
N VAL A 92 2.17 -0.09 6.55
CA VAL A 92 1.76 -0.85 5.36
C VAL A 92 2.81 -0.68 4.27
N SER A 93 3.54 -1.74 3.96
CA SER A 93 4.54 -1.79 2.90
C SER A 93 4.10 -2.70 1.73
N THR A 94 5.02 -3.10 0.89
CA THR A 94 4.75 -3.77 -0.39
C THR A 94 5.87 -4.75 -0.74
N ASP A 95 5.56 -5.74 -1.59
CA ASP A 95 6.52 -6.62 -2.26
C ASP A 95 7.61 -5.84 -3.02
N LYS A 96 7.29 -4.66 -3.55
CA LYS A 96 8.21 -3.81 -4.32
C LYS A 96 9.33 -3.18 -3.47
N ALA A 97 9.23 -3.23 -2.15
CA ALA A 97 10.30 -2.87 -1.22
C ALA A 97 11.40 -3.96 -1.10
N VAL A 98 11.15 -5.16 -1.65
CA VAL A 98 12.11 -6.26 -1.70
C VAL A 98 12.97 -6.10 -2.97
N ASN A 99 14.30 -6.05 -2.81
CA ASN A 99 15.23 -5.84 -3.93
C ASN A 99 14.74 -4.77 -4.93
N PRO A 100 14.51 -3.52 -4.49
CA PRO A 100 13.80 -2.53 -5.27
C PRO A 100 14.56 -2.15 -6.55
N THR A 101 13.84 -2.15 -7.68
CA THR A 101 14.35 -1.74 -9.00
C THR A 101 13.78 -0.41 -9.48
N ASN A 102 13.00 0.25 -8.63
CA ASN A 102 12.32 1.51 -8.95
C ASN A 102 12.27 2.43 -7.72
N VAL A 103 12.07 3.74 -7.98
CA VAL A 103 12.03 4.79 -6.95
C VAL A 103 10.95 4.52 -5.89
N MET A 104 9.75 4.14 -6.32
CA MET A 104 8.66 3.86 -5.39
C MET A 104 9.02 2.73 -4.41
N GLY A 105 9.55 1.62 -4.92
CA GLY A 105 10.01 0.49 -4.09
C GLY A 105 11.16 0.90 -3.17
N ALA A 106 12.14 1.64 -3.69
CA ALA A 106 13.28 2.12 -2.91
C ALA A 106 12.84 3.05 -1.76
N THR A 107 11.89 3.96 -2.01
CA THR A 107 11.36 4.84 -0.95
C THR A 107 10.55 4.08 0.10
N LYS A 108 9.80 3.04 -0.28
CA LYS A 108 9.12 2.16 0.67
C LYS A 108 10.12 1.37 1.50
N ARG A 109 11.21 0.85 0.88
CA ARG A 109 12.29 0.16 1.59
C ARG A 109 13.01 1.08 2.57
N ALA A 110 13.33 2.31 2.17
CA ALA A 110 13.94 3.29 3.08
C ALA A 110 13.03 3.60 4.29
N ALA A 111 11.72 3.71 4.07
CA ALA A 111 10.75 3.89 5.14
C ALA A 111 10.66 2.67 6.07
N GLU A 112 10.72 1.43 5.54
CA GLU A 112 10.81 0.22 6.36
C GLU A 112 12.05 0.24 7.26
N MET A 113 13.22 0.55 6.67
CA MET A 113 14.47 0.62 7.41
C MET A 113 14.41 1.65 8.53
N TYR A 114 13.81 2.82 8.26
CA TYR A 114 13.59 3.84 9.29
C TYR A 114 12.74 3.30 10.44
N VAL A 115 11.58 2.73 10.13
CA VAL A 115 10.63 2.20 11.12
C VAL A 115 11.27 1.11 11.98
N GLN A 116 12.00 0.17 11.36
CA GLN A 116 12.70 -0.91 12.07
C GLN A 116 13.82 -0.37 12.97
N SER A 117 14.71 0.47 12.43
CA SER A 117 15.82 1.05 13.20
C SER A 117 15.31 1.94 14.34
N PHE A 118 14.20 2.64 14.13
CA PHE A 118 13.59 3.46 15.17
C PHE A 118 12.99 2.62 16.30
N ASN A 119 12.37 1.48 15.97
CA ASN A 119 11.92 0.51 16.98
C ASN A 119 13.09 0.02 17.83
N GLU A 120 14.18 -0.43 17.21
CA GLU A 120 15.37 -0.91 17.89
C GLU A 120 16.01 0.19 18.78
N TYR A 121 16.07 1.42 18.27
CA TYR A 121 16.56 2.57 19.04
C TYR A 121 15.72 2.80 20.31
N LEU A 122 14.39 2.76 20.20
CA LEU A 122 13.49 2.97 21.33
C LEU A 122 13.56 1.82 22.34
N GLU A 123 13.63 0.57 21.90
CA GLU A 123 13.82 -0.60 22.77
C GLU A 123 15.10 -0.48 23.59
N THR A 124 16.18 -0.03 22.95
CA THR A 124 17.49 0.09 23.61
C THR A 124 17.52 1.26 24.61
N ASN A 125 16.85 2.38 24.32
CA ASN A 125 17.01 3.62 25.07
C ASN A 125 15.83 3.97 26.00
N HIS A 126 14.67 3.30 25.89
CA HIS A 126 13.45 3.56 26.65
C HIS A 126 12.97 2.32 27.39
N THR A 127 13.27 2.24 28.69
CA THR A 127 13.04 1.02 29.49
C THR A 127 11.62 0.81 30.00
N LYS A 128 10.73 1.80 29.94
CA LYS A 128 9.38 1.69 30.56
C LYS A 128 8.23 1.55 29.56
N PHE A 129 8.19 2.36 28.54
CA PHE A 129 7.18 2.33 27.50
C PHE A 129 7.75 2.92 26.21
N HIS A 130 7.54 2.24 25.11
CA HIS A 130 7.83 2.75 23.77
C HIS A 130 6.81 2.23 22.78
N THR A 131 6.55 3.01 21.74
CA THR A 131 5.70 2.60 20.63
C THR A 131 6.29 1.38 19.93
N LYS A 132 5.48 0.36 19.69
CA LYS A 132 5.87 -0.84 18.96
C LYS A 132 5.62 -0.63 17.47
N PHE A 133 6.68 -0.69 16.69
CA PHE A 133 6.64 -0.47 15.26
C PHE A 133 6.61 -1.81 14.51
N ILE A 134 5.58 -2.02 13.73
CA ILE A 134 5.31 -3.27 13.02
C ILE A 134 5.21 -2.94 11.52
N THR A 135 5.85 -3.73 10.68
CA THR A 135 5.76 -3.58 9.23
C THR A 135 4.99 -4.74 8.62
N THR A 136 4.14 -4.47 7.63
CA THR A 136 3.45 -5.50 6.85
C THR A 136 3.84 -5.40 5.39
N ARG A 137 4.09 -6.53 4.72
CA ARG A 137 4.38 -6.64 3.29
C ARG A 137 3.39 -7.55 2.60
N PHE A 138 2.85 -7.11 1.48
CA PHE A 138 2.03 -7.91 0.59
C PHE A 138 2.10 -7.38 -0.84
N GLY A 139 1.64 -8.19 -1.78
CA GLY A 139 1.65 -7.86 -3.21
C GLY A 139 0.47 -6.97 -3.63
N ASN A 140 -0.07 -7.24 -4.81
CA ASN A 140 -1.14 -6.42 -5.35
C ASN A 140 -2.48 -6.73 -4.68
N VAL A 141 -3.28 -5.68 -4.48
CA VAL A 141 -4.64 -5.81 -3.95
C VAL A 141 -5.64 -5.66 -5.10
N LEU A 142 -6.47 -6.69 -5.30
CA LEU A 142 -7.47 -6.74 -6.37
C LEU A 142 -8.47 -5.60 -6.25
N GLY A 143 -8.73 -4.93 -7.38
CA GLY A 143 -9.73 -3.86 -7.43
C GLY A 143 -9.30 -2.54 -6.78
N SER A 144 -8.08 -2.43 -6.25
CA SER A 144 -7.57 -1.18 -5.69
C SER A 144 -7.48 -0.09 -6.76
N ASN A 145 -7.67 1.18 -6.36
CA ASN A 145 -7.65 2.32 -7.26
C ASN A 145 -6.37 2.38 -8.12
N GLY A 146 -6.54 2.53 -9.44
CA GLY A 146 -5.45 2.59 -10.41
C GLY A 146 -4.72 1.26 -10.64
N SER A 147 -5.26 0.13 -10.16
CA SER A 147 -4.69 -1.20 -10.41
C SER A 147 -5.18 -1.78 -11.75
N VAL A 148 -4.62 -2.94 -12.12
CA VAL A 148 -4.86 -3.60 -13.41
C VAL A 148 -6.34 -3.98 -13.64
N VAL A 149 -7.06 -4.40 -12.60
CA VAL A 149 -8.47 -4.82 -12.74
C VAL A 149 -9.39 -3.66 -13.13
N PRO A 150 -9.39 -2.49 -12.45
CA PRO A 150 -10.11 -1.31 -12.92
C PRO A 150 -9.70 -0.86 -14.32
N LEU A 151 -8.40 -0.94 -14.66
CA LEU A 151 -7.94 -0.61 -16.01
C LEU A 151 -8.56 -1.53 -17.06
N PHE A 152 -8.51 -2.85 -16.87
CA PHE A 152 -9.11 -3.82 -17.79
C PHE A 152 -10.62 -3.65 -17.91
N LYS A 153 -11.33 -3.40 -16.78
CA LYS A 153 -12.77 -3.09 -16.83
C LYS A 153 -13.08 -1.89 -17.72
N LYS A 154 -12.29 -0.80 -17.59
CA LYS A 154 -12.43 0.40 -18.43
C LYS A 154 -12.14 0.10 -19.90
N GLN A 155 -11.08 -0.66 -20.19
CA GLN A 155 -10.72 -1.04 -21.56
C GLN A 155 -11.80 -1.94 -22.19
N LEU A 156 -12.34 -2.93 -21.46
CA LEU A 156 -13.44 -3.78 -21.90
C LEU A 156 -14.70 -2.97 -22.22
N ALA A 157 -15.07 -2.02 -21.38
CA ALA A 157 -16.22 -1.14 -21.61
C ALA A 157 -16.06 -0.29 -22.87
N ASN A 158 -14.81 0.05 -23.24
CA ASN A 158 -14.50 0.82 -24.45
C ASN A 158 -14.28 -0.05 -25.70
N GLY A 159 -14.49 -1.38 -25.64
CA GLY A 159 -14.29 -2.28 -26.77
C GLY A 159 -12.86 -2.78 -26.95
N GLY A 160 -11.98 -2.59 -25.96
CA GLY A 160 -10.59 -3.05 -26.00
C GLY A 160 -9.64 -2.07 -26.71
N PRO A 161 -8.40 -2.49 -27.06
CA PRO A 161 -7.76 -3.73 -26.59
C PRO A 161 -7.44 -3.70 -25.09
N LEU A 162 -7.20 -4.87 -24.48
CA LEU A 162 -6.60 -4.94 -23.14
C LEU A 162 -5.09 -4.85 -23.26
N THR A 163 -4.47 -3.94 -22.49
CA THR A 163 -3.01 -3.73 -22.55
C THR A 163 -2.29 -4.46 -21.43
N VAL A 164 -1.35 -5.33 -21.79
CA VAL A 164 -0.48 -6.08 -20.86
C VAL A 164 0.97 -5.71 -21.18
N THR A 165 1.79 -5.47 -20.16
CA THR A 165 3.16 -4.99 -20.38
C THR A 165 4.09 -6.09 -20.90
N HIS A 166 3.91 -7.35 -20.47
CA HIS A 166 4.71 -8.48 -20.96
C HIS A 166 3.92 -9.79 -20.85
N PRO A 167 4.04 -10.74 -21.80
CA PRO A 167 3.29 -12.01 -21.75
C PRO A 167 3.59 -12.86 -20.52
N ASP A 168 4.79 -12.79 -19.96
CA ASP A 168 5.20 -13.56 -18.80
C ASP A 168 5.16 -12.82 -17.47
N ILE A 169 4.66 -11.57 -17.46
CA ILE A 169 4.57 -10.81 -16.21
C ILE A 169 3.61 -11.48 -15.24
N THR A 170 4.08 -11.68 -14.02
CA THR A 170 3.26 -12.25 -12.94
C THR A 170 3.14 -11.28 -11.76
N ARG A 171 2.04 -11.39 -11.02
CA ARG A 171 1.83 -10.66 -9.76
C ARG A 171 1.12 -11.54 -8.76
N TYR A 172 1.43 -11.31 -7.49
CA TYR A 172 0.64 -11.85 -6.39
C TYR A 172 -0.59 -10.98 -6.16
N PHE A 173 -1.71 -11.60 -5.83
CA PHE A 173 -2.95 -10.89 -5.56
C PHE A 173 -3.61 -11.36 -4.27
N MET A 174 -4.22 -10.42 -3.56
CA MET A 174 -5.18 -10.68 -2.50
C MET A 174 -6.36 -9.72 -2.61
N THR A 175 -7.44 -10.01 -1.93
CA THR A 175 -8.61 -9.11 -1.87
C THR A 175 -8.39 -7.98 -0.85
N ILE A 176 -9.16 -6.90 -0.97
CA ILE A 176 -9.13 -5.80 0.02
C ILE A 176 -9.48 -6.28 1.43
N PRO A 177 -10.55 -7.08 1.65
CA PRO A 177 -10.86 -7.60 3.00
C PRO A 177 -9.72 -8.44 3.61
N GLU A 178 -9.10 -9.34 2.83
CA GLU A 178 -7.95 -10.13 3.30
C GLU A 178 -6.78 -9.23 3.71
N ALA A 179 -6.41 -8.26 2.87
CA ALA A 179 -5.33 -7.32 3.20
C ALA A 179 -5.63 -6.54 4.49
N CYS A 180 -6.86 -6.03 4.64
CA CYS A 180 -7.27 -5.30 5.84
C CYS A 180 -7.24 -6.18 7.10
N GLN A 181 -7.77 -7.40 7.02
CA GLN A 181 -7.77 -8.33 8.14
C GLN A 181 -6.35 -8.66 8.60
N LEU A 182 -5.45 -9.01 7.66
CA LEU A 182 -4.07 -9.36 7.96
C LEU A 182 -3.27 -8.18 8.55
N VAL A 183 -3.54 -6.94 8.09
CA VAL A 183 -2.94 -5.73 8.70
C VAL A 183 -3.41 -5.55 10.14
N LEU A 184 -4.69 -5.77 10.43
CA LEU A 184 -5.23 -5.70 11.79
C LEU A 184 -4.66 -6.82 12.68
N GLU A 185 -4.56 -8.04 12.17
CA GLU A 185 -3.96 -9.17 12.88
C GLU A 185 -2.48 -8.93 13.20
N ALA A 186 -1.70 -8.43 12.23
CA ALA A 186 -0.32 -8.02 12.48
C ALA A 186 -0.22 -6.94 13.58
N GLY A 187 -1.14 -5.99 13.58
CA GLY A 187 -1.26 -4.97 14.63
C GLY A 187 -1.56 -5.57 16.00
N ILE A 188 -2.36 -6.63 16.09
CA ILE A 188 -2.66 -7.31 17.35
C ILE A 188 -1.49 -8.16 17.81
N MET A 189 -0.91 -8.97 16.92
CA MET A 189 0.11 -9.97 17.25
C MET A 189 1.50 -9.36 17.45
N GLY A 190 1.82 -8.30 16.72
CA GLY A 190 3.16 -7.71 16.66
C GLY A 190 3.63 -7.15 18.01
N ASN A 191 4.90 -7.39 18.29
CA ASN A 191 5.57 -6.97 19.53
C ASN A 191 6.59 -5.85 19.30
N GLY A 192 6.82 -5.46 18.04
CA GLY A 192 7.74 -4.41 17.60
C GLY A 192 8.97 -4.97 16.89
N GLY A 193 9.39 -4.30 15.80
CA GLY A 193 10.54 -4.69 14.99
C GLY A 193 10.26 -5.72 13.89
N GLU A 194 9.10 -6.39 13.92
CA GLU A 194 8.79 -7.44 12.95
C GLU A 194 8.37 -6.88 11.57
N VAL A 195 8.67 -7.68 10.55
CA VAL A 195 8.12 -7.54 9.20
C VAL A 195 7.25 -8.74 8.90
N TYR A 196 5.93 -8.56 8.95
CA TYR A 196 4.97 -9.60 8.57
C TYR A 196 4.85 -9.66 7.06
N VAL A 197 5.23 -10.77 6.48
CA VAL A 197 5.03 -11.08 5.06
C VAL A 197 3.82 -11.98 4.93
N PHE A 198 2.82 -11.51 4.17
CA PHE A 198 1.57 -12.25 4.04
C PHE A 198 1.71 -13.35 2.98
N ASP A 199 1.14 -14.52 3.26
CA ASP A 199 1.03 -15.57 2.28
C ASP A 199 0.09 -15.12 1.14
N MET A 200 0.66 -14.99 -0.03
CA MET A 200 -0.03 -14.52 -1.24
C MET A 200 -0.45 -15.67 -2.17
N GLY A 201 -0.22 -16.92 -1.76
CA GLY A 201 -0.44 -18.07 -2.62
C GLY A 201 0.45 -18.08 -3.86
N SER A 202 -0.10 -18.50 -5.00
CA SER A 202 0.63 -18.59 -6.27
C SER A 202 0.54 -17.29 -7.09
N PRO A 203 1.61 -16.89 -7.77
CA PRO A 203 1.59 -15.72 -8.65
C PRO A 203 0.72 -15.98 -9.87
N VAL A 204 0.00 -14.97 -10.33
CA VAL A 204 -0.92 -15.01 -11.46
C VAL A 204 -0.30 -14.28 -12.66
N LYS A 205 -0.29 -14.89 -13.84
CA LYS A 205 0.07 -14.21 -15.09
C LYS A 205 -0.98 -13.14 -15.42
N ILE A 206 -0.54 -11.93 -15.69
CA ILE A 206 -1.46 -10.82 -16.00
C ILE A 206 -2.21 -11.06 -17.32
N VAL A 207 -1.59 -11.76 -18.27
CA VAL A 207 -2.26 -12.16 -19.53
C VAL A 207 -3.42 -13.14 -19.27
N ASP A 208 -3.28 -14.05 -18.30
CA ASP A 208 -4.36 -15.00 -17.97
C ASP A 208 -5.51 -14.29 -17.24
N LEU A 209 -5.20 -13.32 -16.37
CA LEU A 209 -6.19 -12.43 -15.78
C LEU A 209 -6.95 -11.66 -16.87
N ALA A 210 -6.26 -11.12 -17.89
CA ALA A 210 -6.87 -10.41 -19.00
C ALA A 210 -7.83 -11.33 -19.79
N LYS A 211 -7.37 -12.53 -20.17
CA LYS A 211 -8.20 -13.53 -20.86
C LYS A 211 -9.47 -13.84 -20.06
N ARG A 212 -9.30 -14.15 -18.78
CA ARG A 212 -10.41 -14.48 -17.90
C ARG A 212 -11.44 -13.35 -17.78
N MET A 213 -10.98 -12.09 -17.74
CA MET A 213 -11.87 -10.95 -17.69
C MET A 213 -12.64 -10.74 -19.00
N ILE A 214 -12.01 -10.99 -20.16
CA ILE A 214 -12.69 -10.97 -21.46
C ILE A 214 -13.80 -12.03 -21.51
N GLU A 215 -13.48 -13.28 -21.14
CA GLU A 215 -14.43 -14.40 -21.11
C GLU A 215 -15.63 -14.11 -20.18
N LEU A 216 -15.34 -13.62 -18.95
CA LEU A 216 -16.39 -13.25 -17.99
C LEU A 216 -17.27 -12.10 -18.46
N SER A 217 -16.83 -11.28 -19.42
CA SER A 217 -17.66 -10.25 -20.06
C SER A 217 -18.53 -10.79 -21.21
N GLY A 218 -18.50 -12.11 -21.46
CA GLY A 218 -19.22 -12.77 -22.55
C GLY A 218 -18.58 -12.57 -23.92
N LYS A 219 -17.34 -12.13 -23.99
CA LYS A 219 -16.58 -11.84 -25.21
C LYS A 219 -15.49 -12.88 -25.44
N LYS A 220 -15.03 -12.99 -26.69
CA LYS A 220 -13.95 -13.91 -27.07
C LYS A 220 -12.63 -13.19 -27.27
N VAL A 221 -11.56 -13.81 -26.76
CA VAL A 221 -10.19 -13.32 -26.93
C VAL A 221 -9.76 -13.43 -28.39
N GLY A 222 -9.25 -12.36 -28.96
CA GLY A 222 -8.76 -12.30 -30.34
C GLY A 222 -9.85 -12.18 -31.43
N GLU A 223 -11.12 -12.43 -31.09
CA GLU A 223 -12.26 -12.19 -32.00
C GLU A 223 -12.95 -10.86 -31.68
N ASP A 224 -13.40 -10.70 -30.41
CA ASP A 224 -14.12 -9.50 -29.96
C ASP A 224 -13.19 -8.49 -29.29
N ILE A 225 -12.21 -9.00 -28.55
CA ILE A 225 -11.25 -8.17 -27.79
C ILE A 225 -9.84 -8.73 -27.97
N GLU A 226 -8.93 -7.87 -28.42
CA GLU A 226 -7.50 -8.19 -28.50
C GLU A 226 -6.77 -7.91 -27.18
N ILE A 227 -5.66 -8.64 -26.96
CA ILE A 227 -4.69 -8.36 -25.92
C ILE A 227 -3.45 -7.81 -26.60
N GLN A 228 -3.09 -6.58 -26.27
CA GLN A 228 -1.93 -5.89 -26.83
C GLN A 228 -0.79 -5.88 -25.80
N PHE A 229 0.41 -6.30 -26.22
CA PHE A 229 1.62 -6.20 -25.40
C PHE A 229 2.33 -4.87 -25.67
N THR A 230 2.58 -4.10 -24.59
CA THR A 230 3.11 -2.73 -24.67
C THR A 230 4.60 -2.61 -24.35
N GLY A 231 5.24 -3.68 -23.89
CA GLY A 231 6.58 -3.65 -23.30
C GLY A 231 6.56 -3.31 -21.80
N LEU A 232 7.57 -3.79 -21.08
CA LEU A 232 7.78 -3.44 -19.67
C LEU A 232 8.04 -1.93 -19.55
N ARG A 233 7.50 -1.33 -18.49
CA ARG A 233 7.73 0.07 -18.14
C ARG A 233 9.06 0.19 -17.40
N GLU A 234 9.60 1.39 -17.35
CA GLU A 234 10.77 1.69 -16.53
C GLU A 234 10.52 1.32 -15.07
N GLY A 235 11.47 0.62 -14.45
CA GLY A 235 11.38 0.14 -13.08
C GLY A 235 10.41 -1.03 -12.84
N GLU A 236 9.71 -1.53 -13.87
CA GLU A 236 8.76 -2.64 -13.72
C GLU A 236 9.48 -3.99 -13.74
N LYS A 237 9.33 -4.79 -12.67
CA LYS A 237 9.83 -6.16 -12.59
C LYS A 237 8.92 -7.13 -13.36
N LEU A 238 9.53 -8.14 -13.99
CA LEU A 238 8.78 -9.25 -14.58
C LEU A 238 8.11 -10.12 -13.49
N TYR A 239 8.83 -10.35 -12.41
CA TYR A 239 8.40 -11.11 -11.21
C TYR A 239 8.63 -10.27 -9.96
N GLU A 240 7.69 -10.31 -9.01
CA GLU A 240 7.85 -9.68 -7.70
C GLU A 240 8.26 -10.72 -6.65
N GLU A 241 9.03 -10.28 -5.67
CA GLU A 241 9.56 -11.11 -4.59
C GLU A 241 8.91 -10.67 -3.27
N LEU A 242 8.54 -11.62 -2.42
CA LEU A 242 7.94 -11.33 -1.10
C LEU A 242 9.01 -11.26 0.00
N LEU A 243 10.08 -12.04 -0.12
CA LEU A 243 11.20 -12.15 0.80
C LEU A 243 12.51 -11.90 0.09
N ASN A 244 13.51 -11.42 0.83
CA ASN A 244 14.89 -11.45 0.35
C ASN A 244 15.47 -12.85 0.54
N ASP A 245 16.31 -13.31 -0.38
CA ASP A 245 16.99 -14.59 -0.32
C ASP A 245 18.17 -14.62 0.68
N HIS A 246 18.25 -13.63 1.61
CA HIS A 246 19.36 -13.51 2.57
C HIS A 246 18.86 -13.24 3.99
#